data_57769a30c1920358e78e2d5b07c73269
#
_entry.id   57769a30c1920358e78e2d5b07c73269
#
_cell.length_a   1.000
_cell.length_b   1.000
_cell.length_c   1.000
_cell.angle_alpha   90.00
_cell.angle_beta   90.00
_cell.angle_gamma   90.00
#
_symmetry.space_group_name_H-M   'P 1'
#
loop_
_entity.id
_entity.type
_entity.pdbx_description
1 polymer ?
#
loop_
_entity_poly.entity_id
_entity_poly.type
_entity_poly.pdbx_seq_one_letter_code
_entity_poly.pdbx_strand_id
1 'polypeptide(L)'
;IMQLATGNEETENAELQAYLSELNRTMDRLEFQFRTGNTVVDTLLNMKYHEAVRTIPDMQMDADMLLFPDNLLIQSYDIGIILGNALDNAIEACRKLKGKESDAETFIRLSSFRKGKMIFIEITNSFDGNVIRKRQSEFPATDKADKEAHGIGLANIKNAAGKYHGAVDWSVNNKVFTLSIMLQNERS
;
A
#
# COMPACT_ATOMS: atom_id res chain seq x y z
N ILE A 1 54.91 3.34 29.40
CA ILE A 1 53.49 3.53 29.77
C ILE A 1 52.73 4.24 28.63
N MET A 2 53.02 3.94 27.37
CA MET A 2 52.38 4.64 26.24
C MET A 2 51.96 3.73 25.08
N GLN A 3 51.54 2.49 25.39
CA GLN A 3 51.11 1.51 24.35
C GLN A 3 49.75 0.86 24.63
N LEU A 4 49.01 1.31 25.63
CA LEU A 4 47.70 0.73 25.97
C LEU A 4 46.49 1.59 25.56
N ALA A 5 46.70 2.81 25.07
CA ALA A 5 45.60 3.72 24.67
C ALA A 5 45.22 3.58 23.20
N THR A 6 46.12 3.15 22.34
CA THR A 6 45.84 3.05 20.86
C THR A 6 45.05 1.81 20.48
N GLY A 7 45.09 0.74 21.27
CA GLY A 7 44.34 -0.48 20.97
C GLY A 7 42.83 -0.39 21.22
N ASN A 8 42.40 0.55 22.08
CA ASN A 8 40.99 0.71 22.43
C ASN A 8 40.27 1.59 21.37
N GLU A 9 40.94 2.63 20.86
CA GLU A 9 40.38 3.49 19.80
C GLU A 9 40.25 2.78 18.45
N GLU A 10 41.19 1.87 18.11
CA GLU A 10 41.10 1.06 16.89
C GLU A 10 39.98 0.04 16.95
N THR A 11 39.74 -0.57 18.13
CA THR A 11 38.63 -1.53 18.33
C THR A 11 37.26 -0.84 18.33
N GLU A 12 37.12 0.30 19.01
CA GLU A 12 35.89 1.10 18.97
C GLU A 12 35.57 1.61 17.55
N ASN A 13 36.58 2.01 16.81
CA ASN A 13 36.40 2.47 15.43
C ASN A 13 35.99 1.31 14.49
N ALA A 14 36.52 0.10 14.70
CA ALA A 14 36.13 -1.10 13.96
C ALA A 14 34.68 -1.55 14.27
N GLU A 15 34.27 -1.49 15.54
CA GLU A 15 32.88 -1.80 15.96
C GLU A 15 31.88 -0.77 15.40
N LEU A 16 32.23 0.51 15.42
CA LEU A 16 31.42 1.58 14.85
C LEU A 16 31.29 1.42 13.33
N GLN A 17 32.36 1.09 12.64
CA GLN A 17 32.37 0.81 11.20
C GLN A 17 31.54 -0.43 10.83
N ALA A 18 31.60 -1.47 11.64
CA ALA A 18 30.78 -2.68 11.49
C ALA A 18 29.30 -2.36 11.69
N TYR A 19 28.96 -1.57 12.71
CA TYR A 19 27.59 -1.13 13.00
C TYR A 19 27.05 -0.22 11.87
N LEU A 20 27.83 0.73 11.38
CA LEU A 20 27.46 1.59 10.24
C LEU A 20 27.28 0.78 8.96
N SER A 21 28.12 -0.24 8.73
CA SER A 21 27.99 -1.15 7.58
C SER A 21 26.73 -2.00 7.66
N GLU A 22 26.33 -2.41 8.85
CA GLU A 22 25.11 -3.19 9.08
C GLU A 22 23.87 -2.31 8.99
N LEU A 23 23.93 -1.06 9.47
CA LEU A 23 22.92 -0.03 9.23
C LEU A 23 22.74 0.26 7.74
N ASN A 24 23.82 0.50 7.01
CA ASN A 24 23.77 0.72 5.56
C ASN A 24 23.22 -0.52 4.83
N ARG A 25 23.63 -1.75 5.19
CA ARG A 25 23.04 -2.98 4.65
C ARG A 25 21.55 -3.12 4.97
N THR A 26 21.12 -2.66 6.14
CA THR A 26 19.71 -2.67 6.53
C THR A 26 18.94 -1.59 5.77
N MET A 27 19.54 -0.43 5.53
CA MET A 27 18.98 0.64 4.69
C MET A 27 18.97 0.26 3.21
N ASP A 28 20.00 -0.42 2.69
CA ASP A 28 20.03 -0.95 1.31
C ASP A 28 19.02 -2.09 1.09
N ARG A 29 18.68 -2.85 2.15
CA ARG A 29 17.57 -3.81 2.15
C ARG A 29 16.20 -3.15 2.20
N LEU A 30 16.14 -1.87 2.60
CA LEU A 30 15.01 -0.96 2.39
C LEU A 30 15.19 -0.24 1.05
N GLU A 31 15.58 -0.94 -0.01
CA GLU A 31 15.43 -0.41 -1.37
C GLU A 31 13.96 -0.03 -1.52
N PHE A 32 13.71 1.27 -1.56
CA PHE A 32 12.41 1.80 -1.88
C PHE A 32 12.09 1.37 -3.30
N GLN A 33 11.35 0.28 -3.42
CA GLN A 33 10.93 -0.28 -4.70
C GLN A 33 9.96 0.65 -5.41
N PHE A 34 9.22 1.46 -4.63
CA PHE A 34 8.21 2.37 -5.15
C PHE A 34 8.60 3.83 -4.90
N ARG A 35 8.46 4.66 -5.93
CA ARG A 35 8.71 6.12 -5.89
C ARG A 35 7.55 6.83 -6.59
N THR A 36 6.60 7.31 -5.80
CA THR A 36 5.38 7.95 -6.31
C THR A 36 5.46 9.48 -6.32
N GLY A 37 6.55 10.05 -5.81
CA GLY A 37 6.69 11.48 -5.55
C GLY A 37 6.11 11.91 -4.19
N ASN A 38 5.59 10.99 -3.39
CA ASN A 38 5.09 11.26 -2.04
C ASN A 38 5.70 10.30 -1.03
N THR A 39 6.57 10.78 -0.16
CA THR A 39 7.35 9.96 0.79
C THR A 39 6.47 9.12 1.74
N VAL A 40 5.30 9.63 2.15
CA VAL A 40 4.37 8.87 3.00
C VAL A 40 3.81 7.67 2.24
N VAL A 41 3.43 7.88 0.99
CA VAL A 41 2.94 6.83 0.10
C VAL A 41 4.05 5.82 -0.20
N ASP A 42 5.25 6.29 -0.52
CA ASP A 42 6.41 5.42 -0.79
C ASP A 42 6.71 4.50 0.40
N THR A 43 6.72 5.05 1.62
CA THR A 43 6.90 4.26 2.84
C THR A 43 5.80 3.24 3.03
N LEU A 44 4.53 3.65 2.85
CA LEU A 44 3.38 2.76 2.98
C LEU A 44 3.42 1.62 1.96
N LEU A 45 3.69 1.92 0.69
CA LEU A 45 3.76 0.92 -0.37
C LEU A 45 4.84 -0.12 -0.10
N ASN A 46 6.05 0.33 0.28
CA ASN A 46 7.15 -0.59 0.59
C ASN A 46 6.82 -1.48 1.80
N MET A 47 6.23 -0.93 2.86
CA MET A 47 5.78 -1.71 4.02
C MET A 47 4.74 -2.77 3.62
N LYS A 48 3.73 -2.40 2.82
CA LYS A 48 2.67 -3.30 2.37
C LYS A 48 3.17 -4.34 1.37
N TYR A 49 4.11 -3.99 0.51
CA TYR A 49 4.78 -4.93 -0.37
C TYR A 49 5.50 -6.03 0.43
N HIS A 50 6.33 -5.66 1.40
CA HIS A 50 7.04 -6.63 2.23
C HIS A 50 6.08 -7.52 3.04
N GLU A 51 4.96 -6.99 3.52
CA GLU A 51 3.91 -7.78 4.15
C GLU A 51 3.31 -8.80 3.16
N ALA A 52 2.97 -8.35 1.95
CA ALA A 52 2.35 -9.17 0.92
C ALA A 52 3.27 -10.33 0.46
N VAL A 53 4.51 -10.04 0.06
CA VAL A 53 5.44 -11.06 -0.43
C VAL A 53 5.85 -12.08 0.63
N ARG A 54 5.83 -11.68 1.91
CA ARG A 54 6.09 -12.61 3.02
C ARG A 54 4.95 -13.60 3.24
N THR A 55 3.71 -13.21 2.93
CA THR A 55 2.51 -13.99 3.24
C THR A 55 1.90 -14.67 2.02
N ILE A 56 2.21 -14.21 0.82
CA ILE A 56 1.66 -14.70 -0.44
C ILE A 56 2.83 -15.01 -1.37
N PRO A 57 3.13 -16.30 -1.63
CA PRO A 57 4.15 -16.69 -2.58
C PRO A 57 3.87 -16.14 -3.98
N ASP A 58 4.93 -15.71 -4.67
CA ASP A 58 4.91 -15.19 -6.05
C ASP A 58 3.97 -13.99 -6.28
N MET A 59 3.71 -13.22 -5.21
CA MET A 59 2.91 -12.00 -5.27
C MET A 59 3.57 -10.95 -6.16
N GLN A 60 2.82 -10.45 -7.15
CA GLN A 60 3.24 -9.36 -8.00
C GLN A 60 2.57 -8.06 -7.53
N MET A 61 3.36 -7.02 -7.27
CA MET A 61 2.85 -5.69 -6.96
C MET A 61 3.52 -4.66 -7.85
N ASP A 62 2.71 -3.88 -8.56
CA ASP A 62 3.14 -2.86 -9.49
C ASP A 62 2.47 -1.53 -9.12
N ALA A 63 3.28 -0.48 -8.96
CA ALA A 63 2.84 0.88 -8.69
C ALA A 63 3.59 1.90 -9.56
N ASP A 64 4.21 1.50 -10.66
CA ASP A 64 5.03 2.35 -11.51
C ASP A 64 4.22 3.51 -12.12
N MET A 65 2.92 3.31 -12.29
CA MET A 65 1.98 4.33 -12.79
C MET A 65 1.28 5.11 -11.68
N LEU A 66 1.63 4.89 -10.40
CA LEU A 66 1.10 5.65 -9.28
C LEU A 66 2.01 6.86 -9.00
N LEU A 67 1.66 8.00 -9.57
CA LEU A 67 2.42 9.24 -9.46
C LEU A 67 1.57 10.37 -8.90
N PHE A 68 2.12 11.13 -7.97
CA PHE A 68 1.49 12.30 -7.40
C PHE A 68 2.18 13.59 -7.88
N PRO A 69 1.42 14.65 -8.19
CA PRO A 69 2.01 15.91 -8.62
C PRO A 69 2.68 16.64 -7.45
N ASP A 70 3.74 17.41 -7.74
CA ASP A 70 4.45 18.23 -6.74
C ASP A 70 3.53 19.24 -6.03
N ASN A 71 2.49 19.72 -6.72
CA ASN A 71 1.49 20.65 -6.18
C ASN A 71 0.25 19.92 -5.62
N LEU A 72 0.45 18.78 -4.98
CA LEU A 72 -0.62 18.04 -4.33
C LEU A 72 -1.16 18.82 -3.13
N LEU A 73 -2.46 19.12 -3.14
CA LEU A 73 -3.17 19.82 -2.05
C LEU A 73 -3.87 18.86 -1.11
N ILE A 74 -4.03 17.61 -1.53
CA ILE A 74 -4.57 16.52 -0.71
C ILE A 74 -3.53 16.17 0.35
N GLN A 75 -3.95 16.06 1.60
CA GLN A 75 -3.06 15.71 2.71
C GLN A 75 -2.49 14.29 2.53
N SER A 76 -1.17 14.14 2.67
CA SER A 76 -0.50 12.83 2.56
C SER A 76 -1.06 11.79 3.53
N TYR A 77 -1.54 12.23 4.71
CA TYR A 77 -2.20 11.38 5.68
C TYR A 77 -3.51 10.79 5.14
N ASP A 78 -4.34 11.58 4.46
CA ASP A 78 -5.61 11.10 3.90
C ASP A 78 -5.36 10.15 2.72
N ILE A 79 -4.34 10.42 1.89
CA ILE A 79 -3.90 9.46 0.86
C ILE A 79 -3.41 8.16 1.51
N GLY A 80 -2.66 8.27 2.61
CA GLY A 80 -2.22 7.11 3.39
C GLY A 80 -3.38 6.27 3.91
N ILE A 81 -4.47 6.89 4.41
CA ILE A 81 -5.69 6.19 4.83
C ILE A 81 -6.34 5.48 3.63
N ILE A 82 -6.48 6.17 2.50
CA ILE A 82 -7.11 5.63 1.29
C ILE A 82 -6.32 4.42 0.79
N LEU A 83 -5.03 4.58 0.53
CA LEU A 83 -4.19 3.53 -0.02
C LEU A 83 -3.96 2.38 0.97
N GLY A 84 -3.78 2.68 2.26
CA GLY A 84 -3.59 1.68 3.30
C GLY A 84 -4.79 0.72 3.38
N ASN A 85 -6.01 1.26 3.49
CA ASN A 85 -7.23 0.43 3.53
C ASN A 85 -7.46 -0.32 2.20
N ALA A 86 -7.17 0.30 1.05
CA ALA A 86 -7.32 -0.34 -0.25
C ALA A 86 -6.33 -1.51 -0.41
N LEU A 87 -5.06 -1.33 -0.01
CA LEU A 87 -4.03 -2.35 -0.06
C LEU A 87 -4.32 -3.51 0.91
N ASP A 88 -4.79 -3.23 2.12
CA ASP A 88 -5.18 -4.26 3.07
C ASP A 88 -6.28 -5.17 2.49
N ASN A 89 -7.28 -4.57 1.85
CA ASN A 89 -8.34 -5.30 1.17
C ASN A 89 -7.80 -6.13 -0.02
N ALA A 90 -6.91 -5.56 -0.82
CA ALA A 90 -6.33 -6.22 -1.99
C ALA A 90 -5.42 -7.40 -1.58
N ILE A 91 -4.54 -7.21 -0.59
CA ILE A 91 -3.66 -8.27 -0.06
C ILE A 91 -4.48 -9.41 0.52
N GLU A 92 -5.54 -9.09 1.27
CA GLU A 92 -6.42 -10.11 1.81
C GLU A 92 -7.14 -10.90 0.71
N ALA A 93 -7.64 -10.22 -0.33
CA ALA A 93 -8.28 -10.87 -1.46
C ALA A 93 -7.33 -11.83 -2.20
N CYS A 94 -6.10 -11.39 -2.46
CA CYS A 94 -5.04 -12.23 -3.05
C CYS A 94 -4.69 -13.43 -2.16
N ARG A 95 -4.60 -13.22 -0.84
CA ARG A 95 -4.34 -14.32 0.12
C ARG A 95 -5.45 -15.37 0.11
N LYS A 96 -6.71 -14.95 0.06
CA LYS A 96 -7.87 -15.86 -0.05
C LYS A 96 -7.86 -16.65 -1.35
N LEU A 97 -7.55 -15.98 -2.48
CA LEU A 97 -7.40 -16.64 -3.77
C LEU A 97 -6.32 -17.70 -3.71
N LYS A 98 -5.11 -17.35 -3.25
CA LYS A 98 -3.96 -18.26 -3.17
C LYS A 98 -4.22 -19.44 -2.22
N GLY A 99 -4.97 -19.21 -1.13
CA GLY A 99 -5.40 -20.27 -0.19
C GLY A 99 -6.42 -21.26 -0.76
N LYS A 100 -7.21 -20.85 -1.75
CA LYS A 100 -8.17 -21.72 -2.46
C LYS A 100 -7.57 -22.38 -3.69
N GLU A 101 -6.70 -21.69 -4.39
CA GLU A 101 -6.08 -22.09 -5.65
C GLU A 101 -4.57 -21.80 -5.55
N SER A 102 -3.78 -22.80 -5.15
CA SER A 102 -2.33 -22.65 -4.89
C SER A 102 -1.55 -22.12 -6.09
N ASP A 103 -1.98 -22.48 -7.29
CA ASP A 103 -1.32 -22.12 -8.56
C ASP A 103 -1.86 -20.81 -9.17
N ALA A 104 -2.85 -20.17 -8.50
CA ALA A 104 -3.39 -18.91 -9.00
C ALA A 104 -2.33 -17.80 -8.99
N GLU A 105 -2.26 -17.04 -10.08
CA GLU A 105 -1.47 -15.82 -10.15
C GLU A 105 -2.12 -14.74 -9.29
N THR A 106 -1.32 -14.16 -8.38
CA THR A 106 -1.77 -13.07 -7.50
C THR A 106 -1.06 -11.78 -7.84
N PHE A 107 -1.83 -10.72 -8.03
CA PHE A 107 -1.29 -9.42 -8.35
C PHE A 107 -2.09 -8.28 -7.70
N ILE A 108 -1.39 -7.16 -7.46
CA ILE A 108 -1.95 -5.85 -7.14
C ILE A 108 -1.29 -4.82 -8.06
N ARG A 109 -2.09 -3.99 -8.72
CA ARG A 109 -1.62 -2.87 -9.54
C ARG A 109 -2.24 -1.59 -9.05
N LEU A 110 -1.40 -0.55 -8.95
CA LEU A 110 -1.82 0.78 -8.58
C LEU A 110 -1.43 1.75 -9.69
N SER A 111 -2.35 2.64 -10.00
CA SER A 111 -2.09 3.72 -10.95
C SER A 111 -2.80 4.99 -10.55
N SER A 112 -2.33 6.12 -11.05
CA SER A 112 -3.03 7.39 -10.92
C SER A 112 -2.90 8.19 -12.20
N PHE A 113 -3.89 9.04 -12.45
CA PHE A 113 -3.81 10.04 -13.49
C PHE A 113 -4.51 11.33 -13.05
N ARG A 114 -4.12 12.44 -13.67
CA ARG A 114 -4.69 13.74 -13.39
C ARG A 114 -5.47 14.26 -14.61
N LYS A 115 -6.67 14.79 -14.36
CA LYS A 115 -7.43 15.53 -15.38
C LYS A 115 -7.92 16.84 -14.77
N GLY A 116 -7.27 17.94 -15.15
CA GLY A 116 -7.54 19.24 -14.54
C GLY A 116 -7.20 19.27 -13.06
N LYS A 117 -8.18 19.56 -12.22
CA LYS A 117 -8.07 19.53 -10.75
C LYS A 117 -8.39 18.18 -10.14
N MET A 118 -8.80 17.20 -10.93
CA MET A 118 -9.17 15.87 -10.44
C MET A 118 -7.98 14.93 -10.50
N ILE A 119 -7.78 14.18 -9.43
CA ILE A 119 -6.84 13.04 -9.36
C ILE A 119 -7.67 11.78 -9.30
N PHE A 120 -7.33 10.84 -10.15
CA PHE A 120 -7.92 9.51 -10.19
C PHE A 120 -6.87 8.51 -9.71
N ILE A 121 -7.26 7.64 -8.80
CA ILE A 121 -6.42 6.54 -8.30
C ILE A 121 -7.19 5.26 -8.58
N GLU A 122 -6.51 4.28 -9.15
CA GLU A 122 -7.07 2.96 -9.42
C GLU A 122 -6.22 1.89 -8.76
N ILE A 123 -6.87 0.99 -8.05
CA ILE A 123 -6.24 -0.18 -7.43
C ILE A 123 -6.94 -1.41 -7.98
N THR A 124 -6.19 -2.25 -8.67
CA THR A 124 -6.69 -3.48 -9.29
C THR A 124 -5.99 -4.68 -8.69
N ASN A 125 -6.75 -5.70 -8.29
CA ASN A 125 -6.18 -6.92 -7.72
C ASN A 125 -6.91 -8.18 -8.18
N SER A 126 -6.18 -9.29 -8.16
CA SER A 126 -6.78 -10.62 -8.30
C SER A 126 -7.56 -11.00 -7.04
N PHE A 127 -8.66 -11.75 -7.19
CA PHE A 127 -9.47 -12.28 -6.10
C PHE A 127 -10.18 -13.57 -6.51
N ASP A 128 -10.84 -14.23 -5.58
CA ASP A 128 -11.45 -15.55 -5.79
C ASP A 128 -12.80 -15.56 -6.57
N GLY A 129 -13.21 -14.40 -7.07
CA GLY A 129 -14.46 -14.24 -7.83
C GLY A 129 -15.71 -14.10 -6.97
N ASN A 130 -15.62 -14.29 -5.64
CA ASN A 130 -16.78 -14.22 -4.75
C ASN A 130 -16.98 -12.80 -4.20
N VAL A 131 -18.06 -12.16 -4.62
CA VAL A 131 -18.47 -10.85 -4.10
C VAL A 131 -19.77 -11.04 -3.30
N ILE A 132 -19.69 -10.78 -1.99
CA ILE A 132 -20.88 -10.78 -1.15
C ILE A 132 -21.56 -9.41 -1.27
N ARG A 133 -22.71 -9.36 -1.93
CA ARG A 133 -23.54 -8.16 -2.02
C ARG A 133 -24.60 -8.17 -0.92
N LYS A 134 -24.58 -7.19 -0.02
CA LYS A 134 -25.73 -6.93 0.86
C LYS A 134 -26.74 -6.06 0.11
N ARG A 135 -28.04 -6.38 0.22
CA ARG A 135 -29.16 -5.71 -0.49
C ARG A 135 -29.26 -4.20 -0.30
N GLN A 136 -28.52 -3.59 0.64
CA GLN A 136 -28.58 -2.17 0.98
C GLN A 136 -27.18 -1.52 1.08
N SER A 137 -26.12 -2.19 0.62
CA SER A 137 -24.75 -1.65 0.68
C SER A 137 -24.25 -1.31 -0.71
N GLU A 138 -23.77 -0.08 -0.89
CA GLU A 138 -23.08 0.37 -2.11
C GLU A 138 -21.76 -0.41 -2.35
N PHE A 139 -21.22 -1.03 -1.30
CA PHE A 139 -19.94 -1.75 -1.35
C PHE A 139 -20.11 -3.23 -1.06
N PRO A 140 -19.16 -4.07 -1.56
CA PRO A 140 -19.11 -5.50 -1.25
C PRO A 140 -19.07 -5.71 0.27
N ALA A 141 -19.84 -6.69 0.74
CA ALA A 141 -19.73 -7.15 2.12
C ALA A 141 -18.56 -8.11 2.25
N THR A 142 -17.94 -8.16 3.43
CA THR A 142 -16.89 -9.12 3.73
C THR A 142 -17.48 -10.37 4.38
N ASP A 143 -16.84 -11.52 4.18
CA ASP A 143 -17.20 -12.82 4.75
C ASP A 143 -16.49 -13.13 6.08
N LYS A 144 -15.79 -12.14 6.66
CA LYS A 144 -15.05 -12.34 7.91
C LYS A 144 -15.97 -12.55 9.10
N ALA A 145 -15.56 -13.47 10.00
CA ALA A 145 -16.29 -13.81 11.23
C ALA A 145 -16.43 -12.62 12.19
N ASP A 146 -15.53 -11.63 12.10
CA ASP A 146 -15.53 -10.40 12.90
C ASP A 146 -16.26 -9.28 12.15
N LYS A 147 -17.60 -9.28 12.29
CA LYS A 147 -18.50 -8.35 11.58
C LYS A 147 -18.32 -6.87 12.00
N GLU A 148 -17.73 -6.62 13.16
CA GLU A 148 -17.55 -5.25 13.67
C GLU A 148 -16.29 -4.56 13.12
N ALA A 149 -15.26 -5.31 12.72
CA ALA A 149 -14.00 -4.74 12.23
C ALA A 149 -13.95 -4.48 10.71
N HIS A 150 -14.90 -4.98 9.91
CA HIS A 150 -14.73 -5.17 8.45
C HIS A 150 -15.75 -4.49 7.52
N GLY A 151 -16.49 -3.52 7.94
CA GLY A 151 -17.09 -2.50 7.05
C GLY A 151 -16.27 -1.21 7.05
N ILE A 152 -15.22 -1.18 7.89
CA ILE A 152 -14.49 0.04 8.23
C ILE A 152 -13.56 0.50 7.09
N GLY A 153 -12.90 -0.44 6.39
CA GLY A 153 -11.90 -0.08 5.38
C GLY A 153 -12.47 0.73 4.21
N LEU A 154 -13.53 0.24 3.55
CA LEU A 154 -14.18 0.98 2.46
C LEU A 154 -14.90 2.24 2.94
N ALA A 155 -15.47 2.21 4.16
CA ALA A 155 -16.04 3.40 4.79
C ALA A 155 -14.95 4.46 5.06
N ASN A 156 -13.78 4.06 5.55
CA ASN A 156 -12.65 4.97 5.75
C ASN A 156 -12.18 5.59 4.43
N ILE A 157 -12.09 4.80 3.36
CA ILE A 157 -11.75 5.30 2.02
C ILE A 157 -12.78 6.34 1.57
N LYS A 158 -14.08 6.02 1.69
CA LYS A 158 -15.17 6.94 1.31
C LYS A 158 -15.15 8.23 2.13
N ASN A 159 -14.94 8.12 3.44
CA ASN A 159 -14.87 9.28 4.33
C ASN A 159 -13.66 10.17 4.01
N ALA A 160 -12.47 9.56 3.78
CA ALA A 160 -11.27 10.32 3.41
C ALA A 160 -11.44 10.99 2.03
N ALA A 161 -11.97 10.27 1.04
CA ALA A 161 -12.25 10.82 -0.29
C ALA A 161 -13.28 11.95 -0.23
N GLY A 162 -14.31 11.82 0.62
CA GLY A 162 -15.36 12.82 0.80
C GLY A 162 -14.86 14.19 1.24
N LYS A 163 -13.75 14.26 1.99
CA LYS A 163 -13.09 15.53 2.37
C LYS A 163 -12.62 16.34 1.15
N TYR A 164 -12.40 15.69 0.04
CA TYR A 164 -11.88 16.26 -1.22
C TYR A 164 -12.94 16.20 -2.33
N HIS A 165 -14.22 16.29 -1.97
CA HIS A 165 -15.34 16.17 -2.90
C HIS A 165 -15.20 14.98 -3.86
N GLY A 166 -14.58 13.93 -3.33
CA GLY A 166 -14.24 12.73 -4.07
C GLY A 166 -15.36 11.71 -4.13
N ALA A 167 -15.19 10.75 -5.00
CA ALA A 167 -16.07 9.60 -5.15
C ALA A 167 -15.25 8.31 -5.15
N VAL A 168 -15.88 7.22 -4.74
CA VAL A 168 -15.30 5.89 -4.72
C VAL A 168 -16.27 4.95 -5.41
N ASP A 169 -15.78 4.21 -6.38
CA ASP A 169 -16.52 3.21 -7.14
C ASP A 169 -15.70 1.92 -7.25
N TRP A 170 -16.35 0.84 -7.61
CA TRP A 170 -15.69 -0.44 -7.79
C TRP A 170 -16.34 -1.25 -8.90
N SER A 171 -15.54 -2.09 -9.53
CA SER A 171 -16.01 -3.02 -10.55
C SER A 171 -15.34 -4.38 -10.41
N VAL A 172 -15.96 -5.38 -11.00
CA VAL A 172 -15.45 -6.75 -11.07
C VAL A 172 -15.55 -7.23 -12.51
N ASN A 173 -14.45 -7.77 -13.00
CA ASN A 173 -14.39 -8.46 -14.27
C ASN A 173 -13.67 -9.80 -14.07
N ASN A 174 -14.39 -10.91 -14.21
CA ASN A 174 -13.91 -12.26 -13.88
C ASN A 174 -13.37 -12.33 -12.42
N LYS A 175 -12.09 -12.69 -12.25
CA LYS A 175 -11.38 -12.74 -10.96
C LYS A 175 -10.50 -11.49 -10.72
N VAL A 176 -10.91 -10.37 -11.27
CA VAL A 176 -10.22 -9.08 -11.10
C VAL A 176 -11.18 -8.09 -10.46
N PHE A 177 -10.78 -7.54 -9.32
CA PHE A 177 -11.47 -6.47 -8.61
C PHE A 177 -10.74 -5.15 -8.89
N THR A 178 -11.47 -4.10 -9.20
CA THR A 178 -10.94 -2.76 -9.41
C THR A 178 -11.65 -1.78 -8.49
N LEU A 179 -10.89 -1.04 -7.70
CA LEU A 179 -11.35 0.09 -6.89
C LEU A 179 -10.89 1.38 -7.56
N SER A 180 -11.83 2.26 -7.87
CA SER A 180 -11.58 3.55 -8.52
C SER A 180 -11.92 4.67 -7.55
N ILE A 181 -10.99 5.61 -7.34
CA ILE A 181 -11.12 6.72 -6.42
C ILE A 181 -10.85 8.01 -7.18
N MET A 182 -11.75 8.96 -7.06
CA MET A 182 -11.62 10.29 -7.61
C MET A 182 -11.49 11.29 -6.46
N LEU A 183 -10.53 12.20 -6.53
CA LEU A 183 -10.30 13.24 -5.53
C LEU A 183 -10.12 14.59 -6.21
N GLN A 184 -10.69 15.65 -5.65
CA GLN A 184 -10.45 17.00 -6.12
C GLN A 184 -9.19 17.55 -5.45
N ASN A 185 -8.19 17.94 -6.25
CA ASN A 185 -6.94 18.52 -5.76
C ASN A 185 -7.13 20.00 -5.43
N GLU A 186 -7.91 20.25 -4.38
CA GLU A 186 -8.14 21.57 -3.79
C GLU A 186 -7.94 21.47 -2.28
N ARG A 187 -7.70 22.63 -1.63
CA ARG A 187 -7.68 22.67 -0.16
C ARG A 187 -9.11 22.51 0.35
N SER A 188 -9.32 21.58 1.26
CA SER A 188 -10.55 21.43 2.03
C SER A 188 -10.78 22.62 2.97
#